data_a3e60c3f16cc2ad6de9a7241e8916279
#
_entry.id   a3e60c3f16cc2ad6de9a7241e8916279
#
_cell.length_a   1.000
_cell.length_b   1.000
_cell.length_c   1.000
_cell.angle_alpha   90.00
_cell.angle_beta   90.00
_cell.angle_gamma   90.00
#
_symmetry.space_group_name_H-M   'P 1'
#
loop_
_entity.id
_entity.type
_entity.pdbx_description
1 polymer ?
#
loop_
_entity_poly.entity_id
_entity_poly.type
_entity_poly.pdbx_seq_one_letter_code
_entity_poly.pdbx_strand_id
1 'polypeptide(L)'
;DGELTQRGALQHKQIAERMLKNFPQIFAGKTNVDAKSTVVIRCILSMENALQEMTKMNPQLNITHDASYHDMYYMNYDDTLLFKKRMPTSAMVPYTEFCKNHEHPERVMRLLFNDDDYWKNHLNANKLYEVLFKQASNVQSTELRNSMSLYDLFTDDEIYDLWLINNAWWYINYGACPLNGGNQPYSQRNLLRKIISDADSCIALPHPGVTLRYGHDT
;
A
#
# COMPACT_ATOMS: atom_id res chain seq x y z
N ASP A 1 -7.26 9.25 -11.17
CA ASP A 1 -6.36 8.19 -10.79
C ASP A 1 -5.40 8.66 -9.70
N GLY A 2 -5.15 7.81 -8.70
CA GLY A 2 -4.28 8.14 -7.57
C GLY A 2 -4.92 8.97 -6.45
N GLU A 3 -6.21 9.23 -6.50
CA GLU A 3 -6.96 9.84 -5.41
C GLU A 3 -7.49 8.78 -4.42
N LEU A 4 -7.87 9.25 -3.25
CA LEU A 4 -8.49 8.43 -2.22
C LEU A 4 -9.98 8.22 -2.54
N THR A 5 -10.49 6.99 -2.45
CA THR A 5 -11.93 6.73 -2.56
C THR A 5 -12.68 7.35 -1.36
N GLN A 6 -14.00 7.59 -1.50
CA GLN A 6 -14.84 8.04 -0.38
C GLN A 6 -14.75 7.05 0.79
N ARG A 7 -14.73 5.76 0.48
CA ARG A 7 -14.54 4.72 1.47
C ARG A 7 -13.17 4.80 2.15
N GLY A 8 -12.09 5.03 1.39
CA GLY A 8 -10.76 5.24 1.95
C GLY A 8 -10.73 6.43 2.92
N ALA A 9 -11.35 7.54 2.55
CA ALA A 9 -11.51 8.70 3.44
C ALA A 9 -12.24 8.34 4.74
N LEU A 10 -13.34 7.60 4.66
CA LEU A 10 -14.09 7.13 5.83
C LEU A 10 -13.23 6.18 6.69
N GLN A 11 -12.46 5.28 6.08
CA GLN A 11 -11.57 4.37 6.81
C GLN A 11 -10.51 5.12 7.62
N HIS A 12 -9.89 6.16 7.06
CA HIS A 12 -8.93 6.99 7.77
C HIS A 12 -9.57 7.74 8.95
N LYS A 13 -10.79 8.26 8.81
CA LYS A 13 -11.56 8.83 9.92
C LYS A 13 -11.81 7.81 11.02
N GLN A 14 -12.26 6.61 10.65
CA GLN A 14 -12.53 5.54 11.61
C GLN A 14 -11.24 5.02 12.31
N ILE A 15 -10.10 5.01 11.62
CA ILE A 15 -8.80 4.68 12.23
C ILE A 15 -8.45 5.73 13.28
N ALA A 16 -8.57 7.01 12.95
CA ALA A 16 -8.33 8.11 13.87
C ALA A 16 -9.26 8.04 15.09
N GLU A 17 -10.55 7.81 14.88
CA GLU A 17 -11.53 7.63 15.95
C GLU A 17 -11.14 6.50 16.91
N ARG A 18 -10.78 5.32 16.39
CA ARG A 18 -10.33 4.19 17.21
C ARG A 18 -9.03 4.51 17.94
N MET A 19 -8.12 5.23 17.33
CA MET A 19 -6.85 5.63 17.94
C MET A 19 -7.11 6.51 19.17
N LEU A 20 -7.96 7.52 19.07
CA LEU A 20 -8.30 8.39 20.20
C LEU A 20 -9.04 7.61 21.30
N LYS A 21 -9.95 6.72 20.93
CA LYS A 21 -10.70 5.87 21.89
C LYS A 21 -9.81 4.87 22.62
N ASN A 22 -8.84 4.28 21.93
CA ASN A 22 -7.97 3.27 22.51
C ASN A 22 -6.82 3.85 23.35
N PHE A 23 -6.43 5.09 23.06
CA PHE A 23 -5.31 5.77 23.73
C PHE A 23 -5.73 7.14 24.27
N PRO A 24 -6.82 7.25 25.06
CA PRO A 24 -7.36 8.54 25.50
C PRO A 24 -6.36 9.36 26.31
N GLN A 25 -5.47 8.73 27.05
CA GLN A 25 -4.45 9.41 27.83
C GLN A 25 -3.39 10.12 26.98
N ILE A 26 -3.14 9.61 25.75
CA ILE A 26 -2.17 10.20 24.82
C ILE A 26 -2.79 11.42 24.10
N PHE A 27 -4.07 11.35 23.77
CA PHE A 27 -4.78 12.40 23.03
C PHE A 27 -5.57 13.36 23.94
N ALA A 28 -5.24 13.43 25.24
CA ALA A 28 -5.93 14.30 26.17
C ALA A 28 -5.47 15.78 26.05
N GLY A 29 -6.42 16.71 26.22
CA GLY A 29 -6.12 18.15 26.31
C GLY A 29 -5.39 18.70 25.08
N LYS A 30 -4.33 19.48 25.32
CA LYS A 30 -3.55 20.15 24.29
C LYS A 30 -2.34 19.32 23.80
N THR A 31 -2.50 18.04 23.63
CA THR A 31 -1.43 17.19 23.12
C THR A 31 -0.96 17.67 21.74
N ASN A 32 0.35 17.72 21.55
CA ASN A 32 0.95 18.02 20.24
C ASN A 32 0.84 16.82 19.31
N VAL A 33 0.36 17.05 18.10
CA VAL A 33 0.29 16.05 17.02
C VAL A 33 1.08 16.60 15.84
N ASP A 34 2.18 15.95 15.50
CA ASP A 34 2.97 16.24 14.29
C ASP A 34 2.65 15.20 13.21
N ALA A 35 1.92 15.62 12.20
CA ALA A 35 1.52 14.76 11.08
C ALA A 35 2.25 15.15 9.81
N LYS A 36 2.84 14.17 9.14
CA LYS A 36 3.51 14.39 7.85
C LYS A 36 3.07 13.38 6.82
N SER A 37 2.96 13.84 5.58
CA SER A 37 2.60 13.03 4.43
C SER A 37 3.69 13.11 3.35
N THR A 38 3.78 12.07 2.53
CA THR A 38 4.44 12.23 1.22
C THR A 38 3.67 13.25 0.39
N VAL A 39 4.34 13.82 -0.63
CA VAL A 39 3.73 14.82 -1.53
C VAL A 39 2.73 14.21 -2.53
N VAL A 40 2.33 12.96 -2.32
CA VAL A 40 1.37 12.24 -3.17
C VAL A 40 -0.05 12.48 -2.65
N ILE A 41 -0.95 12.91 -3.53
CA ILE A 41 -2.31 13.36 -3.19
C ILE A 41 -3.06 12.38 -2.29
N ARG A 42 -3.05 11.07 -2.59
CA ARG A 42 -3.75 10.08 -1.76
C ARG A 42 -3.23 10.02 -0.32
N CYS A 43 -1.93 10.21 -0.12
CA CYS A 43 -1.34 10.22 1.23
C CYS A 43 -1.71 11.51 1.98
N ILE A 44 -1.70 12.66 1.29
CA ILE A 44 -2.17 13.93 1.85
C ILE A 44 -3.63 13.81 2.26
N LEU A 45 -4.50 13.29 1.39
CA LEU A 45 -5.92 13.10 1.69
C LEU A 45 -6.14 12.12 2.85
N SER A 46 -5.32 11.07 2.96
CA SER A 46 -5.36 10.13 4.09
C SER A 46 -5.04 10.83 5.40
N MET A 47 -3.98 11.63 5.42
CA MET A 47 -3.61 12.46 6.56
C MET A 47 -4.74 13.41 6.95
N GLU A 48 -5.21 14.23 6.01
CA GLU A 48 -6.22 15.26 6.26
C GLU A 48 -7.54 14.66 6.78
N ASN A 49 -8.00 13.53 6.24
CA ASN A 49 -9.21 12.87 6.74
C ASN A 49 -9.04 12.36 8.18
N ALA A 50 -7.87 11.85 8.54
CA ALA A 50 -7.59 11.44 9.91
C ALA A 50 -7.55 12.66 10.86
N LEU A 51 -6.87 13.74 10.48
CA LEU A 51 -6.73 14.96 11.29
C LEU A 51 -8.07 15.67 11.48
N GLN A 52 -8.93 15.70 10.47
CA GLN A 52 -10.31 16.22 10.59
C GLN A 52 -11.09 15.49 11.71
N GLU A 53 -11.02 14.17 11.75
CA GLU A 53 -11.72 13.40 12.79
C GLU A 53 -11.07 13.61 14.18
N MET A 54 -9.73 13.68 14.25
CA MET A 54 -9.03 14.01 15.50
C MET A 54 -9.45 15.36 16.05
N THR A 55 -9.48 16.40 15.21
CA THR A 55 -9.91 17.76 15.60
C THR A 55 -11.37 17.78 16.05
N LYS A 56 -12.24 17.04 15.39
CA LYS A 56 -13.67 16.90 15.76
C LYS A 56 -13.83 16.25 17.14
N MET A 57 -13.03 15.22 17.45
CA MET A 57 -13.10 14.51 18.73
C MET A 57 -12.44 15.26 19.86
N ASN A 58 -11.33 15.94 19.61
CA ASN A 58 -10.66 16.81 20.57
C ASN A 58 -10.17 18.11 19.90
N PRO A 59 -10.96 19.17 19.94
CA PRO A 59 -10.60 20.48 19.36
C PRO A 59 -9.40 21.18 20.05
N GLN A 60 -8.94 20.66 21.19
CA GLN A 60 -7.82 21.24 21.93
C GLN A 60 -6.46 20.73 21.44
N LEU A 61 -6.42 19.67 20.62
CA LEU A 61 -5.17 19.14 20.07
C LEU A 61 -4.40 20.24 19.32
N ASN A 62 -3.12 20.34 19.59
CA ASN A 62 -2.23 21.22 18.85
C ASN A 62 -1.65 20.46 17.66
N ILE A 63 -2.35 20.52 16.53
CA ILE A 63 -2.00 19.76 15.32
C ILE A 63 -1.14 20.63 14.40
N THR A 64 0.03 20.10 14.05
CA THR A 64 0.87 20.60 12.95
C THR A 64 0.92 19.54 11.86
N HIS A 65 0.79 19.95 10.61
CA HIS A 65 0.82 19.01 9.48
C HIS A 65 1.57 19.61 8.29
N ASP A 66 2.23 18.75 7.53
CA ASP A 66 3.00 19.15 6.34
C ASP A 66 3.07 18.01 5.31
N ALA A 67 3.25 18.39 4.06
CA ALA A 67 3.58 17.50 2.93
C ALA A 67 4.66 18.19 2.09
N SER A 68 5.91 17.93 2.40
CA SER A 68 7.06 18.64 1.85
C SER A 68 8.04 17.69 1.16
N TYR A 69 8.63 18.13 0.05
CA TYR A 69 9.77 17.45 -0.58
C TYR A 69 10.98 17.35 0.36
N HIS A 70 11.09 18.25 1.35
CA HIS A 70 12.15 18.19 2.36
C HIS A 70 12.12 16.87 3.14
N ASP A 71 10.95 16.29 3.39
CA ASP A 71 10.79 15.06 4.16
C ASP A 71 10.90 13.78 3.30
N MET A 72 10.98 13.90 1.97
CA MET A 72 11.01 12.74 1.08
C MET A 72 12.28 11.89 1.21
N TYR A 73 13.37 12.43 1.76
CA TYR A 73 14.60 11.66 2.00
C TYR A 73 14.41 10.48 2.96
N TYR A 74 13.35 10.49 3.79
CA TYR A 74 13.00 9.36 4.66
C TYR A 74 11.59 8.82 4.42
N MET A 75 10.63 9.63 3.97
CA MET A 75 9.24 9.18 3.78
C MET A 75 9.02 8.45 2.45
N ASN A 76 9.79 8.78 1.44
CA ASN A 76 9.71 8.16 0.11
C ASN A 76 11.09 8.13 -0.54
N TYR A 77 12.06 7.58 0.19
CA TYR A 77 13.44 7.51 -0.30
C TYR A 77 13.59 6.44 -1.37
N ASP A 78 13.95 6.87 -2.56
CA ASP A 78 14.31 5.96 -3.65
C ASP A 78 15.80 5.64 -3.61
N ASP A 79 16.13 4.45 -3.10
CA ASP A 79 17.50 3.93 -3.14
C ASP A 79 17.80 3.39 -4.54
N THR A 80 18.35 4.25 -5.39
CA THR A 80 18.61 3.92 -6.79
C THR A 80 19.53 2.73 -6.99
N LEU A 81 20.42 2.42 -6.03
CA LEU A 81 21.30 1.26 -6.09
C LEU A 81 20.55 -0.04 -5.81
N LEU A 82 19.70 -0.05 -4.79
CA LEU A 82 18.85 -1.19 -4.46
C LEU A 82 17.74 -1.37 -5.49
N PHE A 83 17.16 -0.28 -5.98
CA PHE A 83 16.15 -0.31 -7.04
C PHE A 83 16.65 -1.06 -8.28
N LYS A 84 17.86 -0.76 -8.76
CA LYS A 84 18.47 -1.44 -9.92
C LYS A 84 18.71 -2.94 -9.69
N LYS A 85 18.74 -3.40 -8.43
CA LYS A 85 18.95 -4.79 -8.06
C LYS A 85 17.67 -5.53 -7.68
N ARG A 86 16.49 -4.91 -7.77
CA ARG A 86 15.22 -5.54 -7.36
C ARG A 86 14.92 -6.82 -8.13
N MET A 87 15.05 -6.78 -9.45
CA MET A 87 14.77 -7.92 -10.32
C MET A 87 15.96 -8.23 -11.25
N PRO A 88 17.09 -8.75 -10.72
CA PRO A 88 18.21 -9.15 -11.55
C PRO A 88 17.85 -10.41 -12.39
N THR A 89 18.64 -10.72 -13.39
CA THR A 89 18.41 -11.90 -14.24
C THR A 89 18.29 -13.20 -13.43
N SER A 90 19.05 -13.33 -12.35
CA SER A 90 19.01 -14.47 -11.42
C SER A 90 17.66 -14.63 -10.72
N ALA A 91 16.87 -13.54 -10.57
CA ALA A 91 15.54 -13.57 -10.02
C ALA A 91 14.47 -13.60 -11.12
N MET A 92 14.69 -12.88 -12.23
CA MET A 92 13.75 -12.77 -13.34
C MET A 92 13.46 -14.11 -13.99
N VAL A 93 14.49 -14.94 -14.24
CA VAL A 93 14.30 -16.24 -14.92
C VAL A 93 13.45 -17.20 -14.08
N PRO A 94 13.77 -17.48 -12.80
CA PRO A 94 12.90 -18.30 -11.96
C PRO A 94 11.49 -17.73 -11.78
N TYR A 95 11.36 -16.40 -11.66
CA TYR A 95 10.05 -15.75 -11.54
C TYR A 95 9.21 -15.92 -12.80
N THR A 96 9.82 -15.77 -13.99
CA THR A 96 9.10 -15.97 -15.26
C THR A 96 8.61 -17.42 -15.40
N GLU A 97 9.43 -18.39 -15.00
CA GLU A 97 9.03 -19.79 -15.01
C GLU A 97 7.92 -20.09 -13.99
N PHE A 98 8.01 -19.48 -12.81
CA PHE A 98 6.96 -19.55 -11.80
C PHE A 98 5.63 -18.99 -12.33
N CYS A 99 5.64 -17.84 -13.00
CA CYS A 99 4.45 -17.26 -13.61
C CYS A 99 3.82 -18.22 -14.64
N LYS A 100 4.61 -18.80 -15.55
CA LYS A 100 4.12 -19.75 -16.56
C LYS A 100 3.41 -20.95 -15.95
N ASN A 101 3.83 -21.39 -14.77
CA ASN A 101 3.24 -22.55 -14.09
C ASN A 101 1.96 -22.22 -13.32
N HIS A 102 1.63 -20.92 -13.14
CA HIS A 102 0.48 -20.45 -12.35
C HIS A 102 -0.46 -19.52 -13.13
N GLU A 103 -0.12 -19.14 -14.38
CA GLU A 103 -0.98 -18.33 -15.25
C GLU A 103 -1.79 -19.21 -16.20
N HIS A 104 -3.11 -19.32 -15.95
CA HIS A 104 -4.03 -20.13 -16.74
C HIS A 104 -5.24 -19.30 -17.19
N PRO A 105 -5.07 -18.34 -18.12
CA PRO A 105 -6.11 -17.38 -18.48
C PRO A 105 -7.23 -17.97 -19.33
N GLU A 106 -7.06 -19.16 -19.92
CA GLU A 106 -7.90 -19.70 -20.99
C GLU A 106 -9.38 -19.81 -20.60
N ARG A 107 -9.66 -20.27 -19.37
CA ARG A 107 -11.03 -20.40 -18.88
C ARG A 107 -11.71 -19.04 -18.76
N VAL A 108 -11.04 -18.06 -18.17
CA VAL A 108 -11.58 -16.70 -17.99
C VAL A 108 -11.72 -16.01 -19.35
N MET A 109 -10.78 -16.19 -20.27
CA MET A 109 -10.90 -15.65 -21.63
C MET A 109 -12.15 -16.21 -22.35
N ARG A 110 -12.45 -17.51 -22.22
CA ARG A 110 -13.66 -18.12 -22.78
C ARG A 110 -14.96 -17.68 -22.10
N LEU A 111 -14.91 -17.21 -20.86
CA LEU A 111 -16.08 -16.59 -20.23
C LEU A 111 -16.38 -15.20 -20.81
N LEU A 112 -15.35 -14.49 -21.24
CA LEU A 112 -15.44 -13.11 -21.71
C LEU A 112 -15.62 -13.01 -23.24
N PHE A 113 -15.08 -13.97 -23.98
CA PHE A 113 -15.04 -13.94 -25.44
C PHE A 113 -15.58 -15.26 -26.01
N ASN A 114 -16.44 -15.16 -27.00
CA ASN A 114 -17.02 -16.31 -27.73
C ASN A 114 -16.17 -16.74 -28.91
N ASP A 115 -15.05 -16.09 -29.17
CA ASP A 115 -14.13 -16.40 -30.28
C ASP A 115 -12.71 -16.59 -29.71
N ASP A 116 -12.26 -17.83 -29.72
CA ASP A 116 -10.92 -18.18 -29.22
C ASP A 116 -9.80 -17.58 -30.09
N ASP A 117 -10.03 -17.50 -31.43
CA ASP A 117 -9.02 -16.98 -32.34
C ASP A 117 -8.86 -15.45 -32.16
N TYR A 118 -9.95 -14.76 -31.83
CA TYR A 118 -9.88 -13.33 -31.55
C TYR A 118 -8.96 -13.03 -30.37
N TRP A 119 -9.24 -13.59 -29.18
CA TRP A 119 -8.46 -13.24 -28.00
C TRP A 119 -7.01 -13.77 -28.05
N LYS A 120 -6.77 -14.94 -28.70
CA LYS A 120 -5.40 -15.48 -28.88
C LYS A 120 -4.53 -14.61 -29.79
N ASN A 121 -5.12 -14.00 -30.81
CA ASN A 121 -4.37 -13.25 -31.82
C ASN A 121 -4.33 -11.73 -31.55
N HIS A 122 -5.27 -11.18 -30.77
CA HIS A 122 -5.43 -9.74 -30.60
C HIS A 122 -5.25 -9.25 -29.16
N LEU A 123 -5.22 -10.15 -28.15
CA LEU A 123 -5.12 -9.75 -26.75
C LEU A 123 -3.91 -10.41 -26.08
N ASN A 124 -3.36 -9.71 -25.10
CA ASN A 124 -2.46 -10.32 -24.12
C ASN A 124 -3.33 -10.93 -23.01
N ALA A 125 -3.66 -12.22 -23.14
CA ALA A 125 -4.55 -12.92 -22.23
C ALA A 125 -4.04 -12.91 -20.77
N ASN A 126 -2.75 -13.16 -20.55
CA ASN A 126 -2.15 -13.14 -19.22
C ASN A 126 -2.26 -11.75 -18.58
N LYS A 127 -1.99 -10.69 -19.36
CA LYS A 127 -2.13 -9.33 -18.86
C LYS A 127 -3.56 -8.96 -18.52
N LEU A 128 -4.53 -9.37 -19.32
CA LEU A 128 -5.94 -9.14 -19.03
C LEU A 128 -6.37 -9.91 -17.77
N TYR A 129 -5.95 -11.16 -17.65
CA TYR A 129 -6.21 -12.03 -16.51
C TYR A 129 -5.69 -11.41 -15.19
N GLU A 130 -4.43 -10.93 -15.19
CA GLU A 130 -3.81 -10.22 -14.07
C GLU A 130 -4.59 -8.93 -13.71
N VAL A 131 -4.96 -8.14 -14.71
CA VAL A 131 -5.69 -6.88 -14.51
C VAL A 131 -7.07 -7.13 -13.91
N LEU A 132 -7.81 -8.14 -14.39
CA LEU A 132 -9.11 -8.52 -13.85
C LEU A 132 -9.01 -8.94 -12.38
N PHE A 133 -8.00 -9.73 -12.03
CA PHE A 133 -7.74 -10.10 -10.64
C PHE A 133 -7.44 -8.88 -9.76
N LYS A 134 -6.61 -7.95 -10.23
CA LYS A 134 -6.35 -6.69 -9.53
C LYS A 134 -7.61 -5.84 -9.34
N GLN A 135 -8.48 -5.79 -10.35
CA GLN A 135 -9.77 -5.11 -10.21
C GLN A 135 -10.67 -5.82 -9.20
N ALA A 136 -10.74 -7.17 -9.23
CA ALA A 136 -11.50 -7.94 -8.26
C ALA A 136 -11.05 -7.64 -6.83
N SER A 137 -9.73 -7.59 -6.57
CA SER A 137 -9.18 -7.28 -5.26
C SER A 137 -9.46 -5.84 -4.81
N ASN A 138 -9.67 -4.90 -5.73
CA ASN A 138 -9.92 -3.50 -5.42
C ASN A 138 -11.41 -3.17 -5.16
N VAL A 139 -12.35 -4.00 -5.62
CA VAL A 139 -13.80 -3.76 -5.42
C VAL A 139 -14.16 -3.57 -3.95
N GLN A 140 -13.52 -4.32 -3.04
CA GLN A 140 -13.71 -4.20 -1.59
C GLN A 140 -13.38 -2.79 -1.03
N SER A 141 -12.54 -2.03 -1.73
CA SER A 141 -12.12 -0.68 -1.36
C SER A 141 -13.01 0.42 -1.96
N THR A 142 -14.13 0.04 -2.55
CA THR A 142 -15.12 0.94 -3.16
C THR A 142 -16.51 0.78 -2.52
N GLU A 143 -17.44 1.65 -2.88
CA GLU A 143 -18.83 1.59 -2.48
C GLU A 143 -19.57 0.39 -3.10
N LEU A 144 -19.04 -0.18 -4.19
CA LEU A 144 -19.65 -1.31 -4.92
C LEU A 144 -19.48 -2.66 -4.20
N ARG A 145 -18.67 -2.75 -3.16
CA ARG A 145 -18.29 -4.00 -2.47
C ARG A 145 -19.46 -4.88 -2.00
N ASN A 146 -20.63 -4.26 -1.71
CA ASN A 146 -21.80 -4.97 -1.24
C ASN A 146 -22.76 -5.35 -2.38
N SER A 147 -22.53 -4.86 -3.60
CA SER A 147 -23.39 -5.04 -4.77
C SER A 147 -22.70 -5.76 -5.93
N MET A 148 -21.39 -5.88 -5.88
CA MET A 148 -20.58 -6.48 -6.95
C MET A 148 -19.44 -7.31 -6.38
N SER A 149 -19.19 -8.48 -6.96
CA SER A 149 -17.96 -9.24 -6.82
C SER A 149 -17.41 -9.54 -8.22
N LEU A 150 -16.14 -9.30 -8.44
CA LEU A 150 -15.45 -9.75 -9.66
C LEU A 150 -14.67 -11.04 -9.40
N TYR A 151 -14.59 -11.50 -8.15
CA TYR A 151 -14.01 -12.80 -7.84
C TYR A 151 -14.82 -13.96 -8.41
N ASP A 152 -16.10 -13.75 -8.69
CA ASP A 152 -16.99 -14.75 -9.35
C ASP A 152 -16.53 -15.13 -10.76
N LEU A 153 -15.62 -14.36 -11.37
CA LEU A 153 -14.96 -14.69 -12.63
C LEU A 153 -13.93 -15.81 -12.49
N PHE A 154 -13.46 -16.08 -11.28
CA PHE A 154 -12.32 -16.97 -11.00
C PHE A 154 -12.77 -18.16 -10.17
N THR A 155 -12.04 -19.27 -10.29
CA THR A 155 -12.08 -20.35 -9.30
C THR A 155 -11.17 -20.03 -8.12
N ASP A 156 -11.35 -20.73 -6.99
CA ASP A 156 -10.48 -20.56 -5.82
C ASP A 156 -9.01 -20.86 -6.13
N ASP A 157 -8.75 -21.88 -6.96
CA ASP A 157 -7.39 -22.22 -7.40
C ASP A 157 -6.76 -21.11 -8.25
N GLU A 158 -7.52 -20.51 -9.17
CA GLU A 158 -7.07 -19.39 -9.99
C GLU A 158 -6.78 -18.13 -9.14
N ILE A 159 -7.62 -17.85 -8.13
CA ILE A 159 -7.38 -16.76 -7.18
C ILE A 159 -6.09 -17.02 -6.40
N TYR A 160 -5.88 -18.24 -5.94
CA TYR A 160 -4.68 -18.62 -5.19
C TYR A 160 -3.41 -18.51 -6.03
N ASP A 161 -3.44 -19.00 -7.27
CA ASP A 161 -2.31 -18.90 -8.20
C ASP A 161 -1.95 -17.46 -8.54
N LEU A 162 -2.93 -16.62 -8.83
CA LEU A 162 -2.72 -15.18 -9.08
C LEU A 162 -2.18 -14.45 -7.84
N TRP A 163 -2.66 -14.84 -6.64
CA TRP A 163 -2.12 -14.34 -5.39
C TRP A 163 -0.66 -14.78 -5.18
N LEU A 164 -0.31 -16.02 -5.47
CA LEU A 164 1.06 -16.53 -5.40
C LEU A 164 2.01 -15.75 -6.30
N ILE A 165 1.61 -15.50 -7.56
CA ILE A 165 2.39 -14.70 -8.52
C ILE A 165 2.64 -13.29 -7.96
N ASN A 166 1.59 -12.63 -7.47
CA ASN A 166 1.70 -11.30 -6.90
C ASN A 166 2.58 -11.29 -5.66
N ASN A 167 2.41 -12.26 -4.76
CA ASN A 167 3.22 -12.41 -3.55
C ASN A 167 4.70 -12.65 -3.86
N ALA A 168 5.00 -13.52 -4.84
CA ALA A 168 6.37 -13.76 -5.30
C ALA A 168 7.01 -12.48 -5.86
N TRP A 169 6.26 -11.68 -6.64
CA TRP A 169 6.72 -10.40 -7.16
C TRP A 169 7.11 -9.43 -6.03
N TRP A 170 6.25 -9.28 -5.02
CA TRP A 170 6.51 -8.43 -3.85
C TRP A 170 7.72 -8.92 -3.06
N TYR A 171 7.81 -10.22 -2.80
CA TYR A 171 8.93 -10.82 -2.08
C TYR A 171 10.26 -10.59 -2.79
N ILE A 172 10.29 -10.76 -4.11
CA ILE A 172 11.52 -10.54 -4.89
C ILE A 172 11.89 -9.06 -4.91
N ASN A 173 10.93 -8.15 -5.10
CA ASN A 173 11.25 -6.74 -5.29
C ASN A 173 11.52 -5.99 -3.98
N TYR A 174 10.94 -6.40 -2.87
CA TYR A 174 11.00 -5.65 -1.61
C TYR A 174 11.41 -6.48 -0.39
N GLY A 175 11.32 -7.79 -0.47
CA GLY A 175 11.68 -8.71 0.60
C GLY A 175 13.18 -9.04 0.66
N ALA A 176 13.54 -9.78 1.68
CA ALA A 176 14.89 -10.34 1.83
C ALA A 176 15.10 -11.59 0.95
N CYS A 177 14.76 -11.49 -0.34
CA CYS A 177 14.88 -12.59 -1.29
C CYS A 177 16.35 -12.89 -1.62
N PRO A 178 16.82 -14.13 -1.47
CA PRO A 178 18.22 -14.48 -1.80
C PRO A 178 18.55 -14.25 -3.28
N LEU A 179 17.57 -14.36 -4.18
CA LEU A 179 17.78 -14.20 -5.62
C LEU A 179 18.18 -12.77 -6.02
N ASN A 180 17.87 -11.77 -5.18
CA ASN A 180 18.29 -10.37 -5.38
C ASN A 180 19.37 -9.91 -4.38
N GLY A 181 19.96 -10.85 -3.63
CA GLY A 181 20.98 -10.58 -2.63
C GLY A 181 20.45 -10.24 -1.24
N GLY A 182 19.13 -10.32 -0.99
CA GLY A 182 18.53 -10.22 0.34
C GLY A 182 18.50 -8.82 0.95
N ASN A 183 18.91 -7.78 0.22
CA ASN A 183 19.18 -6.45 0.76
C ASN A 183 18.04 -5.44 0.52
N GLN A 184 16.94 -5.80 -0.13
CA GLN A 184 15.88 -4.86 -0.49
C GLN A 184 15.22 -4.16 0.71
N PRO A 185 15.02 -4.81 1.88
CA PRO A 185 14.47 -4.12 3.06
C PRO A 185 15.30 -2.93 3.55
N TYR A 186 16.60 -2.87 3.21
CA TYR A 186 17.45 -1.70 3.52
C TYR A 186 17.02 -0.42 2.79
N SER A 187 16.18 -0.50 1.78
CA SER A 187 15.62 0.69 1.12
C SER A 187 14.88 1.60 2.10
N GLN A 188 14.26 1.02 3.14
CA GLN A 188 13.49 1.75 4.15
C GLN A 188 14.29 2.18 5.40
N ARG A 189 15.62 2.04 5.38
CA ARG A 189 16.48 2.38 6.54
C ARG A 189 16.35 3.82 7.02
N ASN A 190 16.09 4.76 6.11
CA ASN A 190 15.97 6.17 6.48
C ASN A 190 14.71 6.42 7.29
N LEU A 191 13.58 5.81 6.88
CA LEU A 191 12.32 5.88 7.61
C LEU A 191 12.47 5.25 9.01
N LEU A 192 13.06 4.07 9.10
CA LEU A 192 13.29 3.40 10.39
C LEU A 192 14.15 4.25 11.32
N ARG A 193 15.25 4.82 10.82
CA ARG A 193 16.11 5.72 11.61
C ARG A 193 15.35 6.96 12.10
N LYS A 194 14.50 7.53 11.23
CA LYS A 194 13.69 8.69 11.60
C LYS A 194 12.67 8.36 12.67
N ILE A 195 11.99 7.22 12.57
CA ILE A 195 11.03 6.74 13.59
C ILE A 195 11.73 6.57 14.94
N ILE A 196 12.90 5.93 14.97
CA ILE A 196 13.67 5.72 16.21
C ILE A 196 14.08 7.07 16.80
N SER A 197 14.65 7.97 15.98
CA SER A 197 15.08 9.30 16.42
C SER A 197 13.91 10.15 16.94
N ASP A 198 12.74 10.09 16.31
CA ASP A 198 11.54 10.78 16.77
C ASP A 198 11.03 10.19 18.09
N ALA A 199 11.06 8.87 18.25
CA ALA A 199 10.70 8.20 19.50
C ALA A 199 11.63 8.59 20.65
N ASP A 200 12.94 8.57 20.44
CA ASP A 200 13.92 9.00 21.45
C ASP A 200 13.71 10.45 21.86
N SER A 201 13.42 11.33 20.89
CA SER A 201 13.14 12.74 21.15
C SER A 201 11.84 12.93 21.94
N CYS A 202 10.78 12.19 21.60
CA CYS A 202 9.49 12.27 22.28
C CYS A 202 9.55 11.73 23.72
N ILE A 203 10.28 10.63 23.96
CA ILE A 203 10.45 10.05 25.32
C ILE A 203 11.14 11.04 26.26
N ALA A 204 12.01 11.89 25.75
CA ALA A 204 12.72 12.90 26.54
C ALA A 204 11.85 14.11 26.92
N LEU A 205 10.67 14.27 26.32
CA LEU A 205 9.78 15.40 26.59
C LEU A 205 8.98 15.21 27.89
N PRO A 206 8.73 16.26 28.67
CA PRO A 206 7.84 16.23 29.86
C PRO A 206 6.40 15.78 29.49
N HIS A 207 5.97 16.13 28.28
CA HIS A 207 4.67 15.78 27.71
C HIS A 207 4.91 15.25 26.30
N PRO A 208 5.03 13.91 26.14
CA PRO A 208 5.21 13.30 24.84
C PRO A 208 4.02 13.62 23.92
N GLY A 209 4.31 13.93 22.67
CA GLY A 209 3.31 14.16 21.66
C GLY A 209 3.01 12.90 20.84
N VAL A 210 2.36 13.13 19.71
CA VAL A 210 2.05 12.09 18.73
C VAL A 210 2.72 12.45 17.42
N THR A 211 3.42 11.50 16.82
CA THR A 211 3.97 11.64 15.47
C THR A 211 3.25 10.70 14.52
N LEU A 212 2.67 11.25 13.45
CA LEU A 212 1.94 10.49 12.42
C LEU A 212 2.66 10.63 11.08
N ARG A 213 2.76 9.53 10.36
CA ARG A 213 3.41 9.50 9.04
C ARG A 213 2.51 8.77 8.05
N TYR A 214 2.23 9.41 6.92
CA TYR A 214 1.36 8.91 5.86
C TYR A 214 2.18 8.74 4.58
N GLY A 215 2.42 7.52 4.21
CA GLY A 215 3.30 7.17 3.10
C GLY A 215 2.79 5.99 2.30
N HIS A 216 3.72 5.23 1.77
CA HIS A 216 3.49 4.10 0.88
C HIS A 216 3.89 2.79 1.56
N ASP A 217 3.43 1.70 0.99
CA ASP A 217 3.72 0.32 1.40
C ASP A 217 5.07 -0.22 0.87
N THR A 218 5.86 0.63 0.19
CA THR A 218 7.16 0.26 -0.42
C THR A 218 8.29 1.16 0.04
#